data_854a686908344e993b2a0d3c2aa3e06d
#
_entry.id   854a686908344e993b2a0d3c2aa3e06d
#
_cell.length_a   1.000
_cell.length_b   1.000
_cell.length_c   1.000
_cell.angle_alpha   90.00
_cell.angle_beta   90.00
_cell.angle_gamma   90.00
#
_symmetry.space_group_name_H-M   'P 1'
#
loop_
_entity.id
_entity.type
_entity.pdbx_description
1 polymer ?
#
loop_
_entity_poly.entity_id
_entity_poly.type
_entity_poly.pdbx_seq_one_letter_code
_entity_poly.pdbx_strand_id
1 'polypeptide(L)'
;MSVQAAETQYWTESSERVGYIEHVMNDGTIHSTFNEGHMRVEGETAYCVDINTGFKNGYKTRHDASASMSAAQIEDVALSLEYVKQYRGSHSNLNANQGYLLEQCVV
;
A
#
# COMPACT_ATOMS: atom_id res chain seq x y z
N MET A 1 -12.89 -17.52 35.83
CA MET A 1 -12.73 -17.81 34.37
C MET A 1 -12.48 -16.48 33.64
N SER A 2 -11.32 -16.32 33.04
CA SER A 2 -11.06 -15.14 32.21
C SER A 2 -11.63 -15.40 30.83
N VAL A 3 -12.47 -14.49 30.35
CA VAL A 3 -12.93 -14.49 28.96
C VAL A 3 -11.99 -13.60 28.16
N GLN A 4 -11.25 -14.18 27.26
CA GLN A 4 -10.41 -13.41 26.35
C GLN A 4 -11.32 -12.76 25.30
N ALA A 5 -11.26 -11.44 25.18
CA ALA A 5 -11.98 -10.75 24.14
C ALA A 5 -11.48 -11.21 22.76
N ALA A 6 -12.41 -11.45 21.85
CA ALA A 6 -12.05 -11.76 20.47
C ALA A 6 -11.33 -10.56 19.85
N GLU A 7 -10.25 -10.81 19.11
CA GLU A 7 -9.56 -9.75 18.36
C GLU A 7 -10.48 -9.19 17.29
N THR A 8 -10.46 -7.87 17.13
CA THR A 8 -11.23 -7.20 16.09
C THR A 8 -10.66 -7.54 14.74
N GLN A 9 -11.52 -8.01 13.84
CA GLN A 9 -11.17 -8.31 12.46
C GLN A 9 -11.60 -7.15 11.56
N TYR A 10 -10.74 -6.84 10.60
CA TYR A 10 -10.97 -5.76 9.65
C TYR A 10 -11.08 -6.34 8.25
N TRP A 11 -12.10 -5.91 7.51
CA TRP A 11 -12.28 -6.32 6.12
C TRP A 11 -11.21 -5.66 5.24
N THR A 12 -10.46 -6.49 4.53
CA THR A 12 -9.46 -6.04 3.57
C THR A 12 -9.82 -6.53 2.18
N GLU A 13 -9.68 -5.66 1.20
CA GLU A 13 -10.01 -5.98 -0.18
C GLU A 13 -9.03 -5.29 -1.15
N SER A 14 -8.93 -5.86 -2.34
CA SER A 14 -8.23 -5.21 -3.45
C SER A 14 -9.19 -5.20 -4.64
N SER A 15 -9.27 -4.07 -5.32
CA SER A 15 -10.03 -3.94 -6.55
C SER A 15 -9.40 -4.81 -7.66
N GLU A 16 -10.11 -4.93 -8.78
CA GLU A 16 -9.51 -5.44 -10.00
C GLU A 16 -8.32 -4.56 -10.41
N ARG A 17 -7.53 -5.08 -11.35
CA ARG A 17 -6.34 -4.42 -11.85
C ARG A 17 -6.62 -2.96 -12.23
N VAL A 18 -5.86 -2.04 -11.65
CA VAL A 18 -5.90 -0.62 -12.00
C VAL A 18 -4.71 -0.20 -12.87
N GLY A 19 -3.71 -1.07 -13.01
CA GLY A 19 -2.54 -0.83 -13.82
C GLY A 19 -1.38 -1.74 -13.45
N TYR A 20 -0.21 -1.41 -13.95
CA TYR A 20 1.04 -2.07 -13.59
C TYR A 20 2.14 -1.02 -13.35
N ILE A 21 3.16 -1.42 -12.64
CA ILE A 21 4.31 -0.57 -12.30
C ILE A 21 5.57 -1.18 -12.91
N GLU A 22 6.36 -0.39 -13.59
CA GLU A 22 7.70 -0.76 -14.05
C GLU A 22 8.74 0.01 -13.23
N HIS A 23 9.70 -0.73 -12.67
CA HIS A 23 10.83 -0.16 -11.97
C HIS A 23 12.08 -0.31 -12.83
N VAL A 24 12.70 0.79 -13.21
CA VAL A 24 13.98 0.77 -13.91
C VAL A 24 15.08 0.84 -12.85
N MET A 25 15.84 -0.23 -12.75
CA MET A 25 16.93 -0.34 -11.78
C MET A 25 18.16 0.43 -12.27
N ASN A 26 19.12 0.68 -11.37
CA ASN A 26 20.34 1.43 -11.69
C ASN A 26 21.21 0.76 -12.77
N ASP A 27 21.10 -0.56 -12.91
CA ASP A 27 21.80 -1.33 -13.95
C ASP A 27 21.06 -1.38 -15.29
N GLY A 28 19.90 -0.71 -15.39
CA GLY A 28 19.04 -0.71 -16.56
C GLY A 28 18.05 -1.86 -16.65
N THR A 29 18.06 -2.78 -15.67
CA THR A 29 17.11 -3.88 -15.60
C THR A 29 15.72 -3.32 -15.30
N ILE A 30 14.70 -3.86 -15.96
CA ILE A 30 13.30 -3.48 -15.73
C ILE A 30 12.60 -4.58 -14.95
N HIS A 31 12.03 -4.22 -13.82
CA HIS A 31 11.16 -5.09 -13.02
C HIS A 31 9.73 -4.59 -13.14
N SER A 32 8.83 -5.46 -13.56
CA SER A 32 7.42 -5.12 -13.73
C SER A 32 6.57 -5.81 -12.67
N THR A 33 5.69 -5.06 -12.03
CA THR A 33 4.68 -5.60 -11.14
C THR A 33 3.33 -5.55 -11.84
N PHE A 34 2.73 -6.70 -12.05
CA PHE A 34 1.46 -6.82 -12.73
C PHE A 34 0.32 -7.00 -11.72
N ASN A 35 -0.89 -6.68 -12.15
CA ASN A 35 -2.12 -6.87 -11.39
C ASN A 35 -2.20 -6.04 -10.10
N GLU A 36 -1.66 -4.84 -10.15
CA GLU A 36 -1.83 -3.90 -9.03
C GLU A 36 -3.31 -3.51 -8.91
N GLY A 37 -3.92 -3.89 -7.81
CA GLY A 37 -5.26 -3.46 -7.44
C GLY A 37 -5.19 -2.34 -6.40
N HIS A 38 -6.29 -1.60 -6.29
CA HIS A 38 -6.40 -0.59 -5.23
C HIS A 38 -6.83 -1.29 -3.93
N MET A 39 -5.90 -1.40 -2.97
CA MET A 39 -6.16 -2.03 -1.68
C MET A 39 -6.90 -1.10 -0.74
N ARG A 40 -7.84 -1.68 0.02
CA ARG A 40 -8.60 -0.96 1.04
C ARG A 40 -8.76 -1.81 2.29
N VAL A 41 -8.77 -1.14 3.43
CA VAL A 41 -9.13 -1.73 4.73
C VAL A 41 -10.35 -0.96 5.24
N GLU A 42 -11.49 -1.64 5.41
CA GLU A 42 -12.75 -1.01 5.80
C GLU A 42 -13.10 0.21 4.93
N GLY A 43 -12.85 0.10 3.62
CA GLY A 43 -13.13 1.16 2.65
C GLY A 43 -12.06 2.25 2.53
N GLU A 44 -11.06 2.27 3.40
CA GLU A 44 -9.97 3.25 3.35
C GLU A 44 -8.78 2.73 2.57
N THR A 45 -8.14 3.61 1.82
CA THR A 45 -6.95 3.27 1.02
C THR A 45 -5.84 2.69 1.89
N ALA A 46 -5.26 1.59 1.44
CA ALA A 46 -4.14 0.91 2.07
C ALA A 46 -3.06 0.57 1.05
N TYR A 47 -1.86 0.26 1.53
CA TYR A 47 -0.70 -0.04 0.68
C TYR A 47 -0.05 -1.34 1.11
N CYS A 48 0.51 -2.06 0.13
CA CYS A 48 1.33 -3.23 0.39
C CYS A 48 2.75 -2.80 0.77
N VAL A 49 3.27 -3.37 1.85
CA VAL A 49 4.66 -3.15 2.29
C VAL A 49 5.54 -4.38 2.06
N ASP A 50 4.98 -5.47 1.55
CA ASP A 50 5.70 -6.70 1.24
C ASP A 50 5.35 -7.17 -0.17
N ILE A 51 6.22 -6.87 -1.11
CA ILE A 51 6.08 -7.22 -2.52
C ILE A 51 6.08 -8.74 -2.76
N ASN A 52 6.61 -9.52 -1.83
CA ASN A 52 6.73 -10.97 -1.98
C ASN A 52 5.51 -11.73 -1.47
N THR A 53 4.59 -11.04 -0.80
CA THR A 53 3.38 -11.64 -0.24
C THR A 53 2.17 -11.30 -1.11
N GLY A 54 1.52 -12.32 -1.66
CA GLY A 54 0.28 -12.14 -2.42
C GLY A 54 -0.86 -11.66 -1.53
N PHE A 55 -1.70 -10.79 -2.07
CA PHE A 55 -2.87 -10.28 -1.37
C PHE A 55 -4.09 -11.17 -1.62
N LYS A 56 -4.86 -11.39 -0.55
CA LYS A 56 -6.16 -12.05 -0.62
C LYS A 56 -7.20 -11.23 0.13
N ASN A 57 -8.38 -11.06 -0.46
CA ASN A 57 -9.51 -10.44 0.23
C ASN A 57 -9.91 -11.25 1.45
N GLY A 58 -10.36 -10.59 2.49
CA GLY A 58 -10.86 -11.25 3.67
C GLY A 58 -10.71 -10.41 4.93
N TYR A 59 -11.18 -10.99 6.02
CA TYR A 59 -10.99 -10.38 7.34
C TYR A 59 -9.59 -10.67 7.86
N LYS A 60 -8.94 -9.64 8.40
CA LYS A 60 -7.58 -9.73 8.92
C LYS A 60 -7.47 -9.01 10.27
N THR A 61 -6.57 -9.51 11.10
CA THR A 61 -6.24 -8.89 12.38
C THR A 61 -5.31 -7.69 12.16
N ARG A 62 -5.60 -6.59 12.84
CA ARG A 62 -4.76 -5.39 12.80
C ARG A 62 -3.60 -5.54 13.78
N HIS A 63 -2.41 -5.20 13.33
CA HIS A 63 -1.23 -5.06 14.15
C HIS A 63 -0.67 -3.66 14.02
N ASP A 64 0.04 -3.19 15.05
CA ASP A 64 0.78 -1.95 14.96
C ASP A 64 1.89 -2.10 13.91
N ALA A 65 2.16 -1.02 13.16
CA ALA A 65 3.18 -1.04 12.12
C ALA A 65 4.57 -1.37 12.68
N SER A 66 4.84 -1.05 13.94
CA SER A 66 6.10 -1.37 14.62
C SER A 66 6.35 -2.88 14.79
N ALA A 67 5.33 -3.72 14.61
CA ALA A 67 5.51 -5.17 14.63
C ALA A 67 6.31 -5.69 13.43
N SER A 68 6.32 -4.97 12.30
CA SER A 68 7.00 -5.38 11.06
C SER A 68 7.93 -4.34 10.46
N MET A 69 7.92 -3.12 10.97
CA MET A 69 8.70 -2.00 10.43
C MET A 69 9.40 -1.24 11.56
N SER A 70 10.63 -0.79 11.31
CA SER A 70 11.32 0.10 12.24
C SER A 70 10.67 1.48 12.27
N ALA A 71 10.95 2.27 13.32
CA ALA A 71 10.46 3.64 13.42
C ALA A 71 10.94 4.51 12.26
N ALA A 72 12.19 4.31 11.80
CA ALA A 72 12.73 5.02 10.65
C ALA A 72 12.01 4.67 9.35
N GLN A 73 11.68 3.40 9.13
CA GLN A 73 10.93 2.95 7.96
C GLN A 73 9.52 3.54 7.96
N ILE A 74 8.83 3.55 9.11
CA ILE A 74 7.49 4.14 9.24
C ILE A 74 7.53 5.63 8.91
N GLU A 75 8.52 6.35 9.42
CA GLU A 75 8.70 7.77 9.12
C GLU A 75 8.97 8.02 7.65
N ASP A 76 9.86 7.24 7.04
CA ASP A 76 10.19 7.35 5.62
C ASP A 76 8.98 7.11 4.72
N VAL A 77 8.15 6.13 5.03
CA VAL A 77 6.89 5.87 4.30
C VAL A 77 5.95 7.07 4.43
N ALA A 78 5.76 7.59 5.63
CA ALA A 78 4.89 8.73 5.87
C ALA A 78 5.35 9.98 5.10
N LEU A 79 6.64 10.28 5.11
CA LEU A 79 7.23 11.41 4.38
C LEU A 79 7.10 11.22 2.87
N SER A 80 7.35 10.02 2.37
CA SER A 80 7.22 9.70 0.94
C SER A 80 5.79 9.87 0.45
N LEU A 81 4.81 9.41 1.22
CA LEU A 81 3.39 9.58 0.89
C LEU A 81 2.98 11.06 0.90
N GLU A 82 3.46 11.84 1.86
CA GLU A 82 3.19 13.28 1.91
C GLU A 82 3.79 14.00 0.69
N TYR A 83 4.99 13.63 0.29
CA TYR A 83 5.62 14.18 -0.92
C TYR A 83 4.79 13.88 -2.19
N VAL A 84 4.35 12.63 -2.34
CA VAL A 84 3.49 12.24 -3.48
C VAL A 84 2.18 13.00 -3.47
N LYS A 85 1.58 13.20 -2.31
CA LYS A 85 0.36 13.97 -2.15
C LYS A 85 0.52 15.41 -2.63
N GLN A 86 1.64 16.05 -2.28
CA GLN A 86 1.96 17.40 -2.77
C GLN A 86 2.20 17.41 -4.29
N TYR A 87 2.89 16.41 -4.82
CA TYR A 87 3.10 16.26 -6.25
C TYR A 87 1.77 16.14 -7.00
N ARG A 88 0.86 15.33 -6.52
CA ARG A 88 -0.48 15.17 -7.11
C ARG A 88 -1.27 16.47 -7.06
N GLY A 89 -1.12 17.27 -6.02
CA GLY A 89 -1.76 18.58 -5.89
C GLY A 89 -1.32 19.58 -6.97
N SER A 90 -0.08 19.46 -7.44
CA SER A 90 0.48 20.32 -8.51
C SER A 90 0.41 19.70 -9.91
N HIS A 91 -0.04 18.44 -10.04
CA HIS A 91 -0.11 17.70 -11.31
C HIS A 91 -1.51 17.11 -11.49
N SER A 92 -2.47 17.96 -11.86
CA SER A 92 -3.88 17.59 -11.97
C SER A 92 -4.21 16.64 -13.13
N ASN A 93 -3.25 16.33 -14.00
CA ASN A 93 -3.41 15.39 -15.11
C ASN A 93 -3.41 13.92 -14.68
N LEU A 94 -3.10 13.63 -13.41
CA LEU A 94 -3.13 12.27 -12.87
C LEU A 94 -4.56 11.91 -12.45
N ASN A 95 -5.05 10.76 -12.92
CA ASN A 95 -6.32 10.22 -12.43
C ASN A 95 -6.13 9.49 -11.09
N ALA A 96 -7.23 9.07 -10.46
CA ALA A 96 -7.20 8.41 -9.15
C ALA A 96 -6.35 7.13 -9.14
N ASN A 97 -6.43 6.32 -10.20
CA ASN A 97 -5.66 5.08 -10.30
C ASN A 97 -4.16 5.35 -10.47
N GLN A 98 -3.81 6.30 -11.32
CA GLN A 98 -2.40 6.71 -11.49
C GLN A 98 -1.83 7.28 -10.19
N GLY A 99 -2.61 8.07 -9.47
CA GLY A 99 -2.21 8.61 -8.18
C GLY A 99 -1.97 7.51 -7.15
N TYR A 100 -2.85 6.52 -7.06
CA TYR A 100 -2.68 5.38 -6.17
C TYR A 100 -1.43 4.57 -6.52
N LEU A 101 -1.19 4.29 -7.80
CA LEU A 101 0.00 3.55 -8.25
C LEU A 101 1.28 4.30 -7.89
N LEU A 102 1.29 5.62 -8.03
CA LEU A 102 2.43 6.45 -7.65
C LEU A 102 2.68 6.39 -6.14
N GLU A 103 1.64 6.44 -5.32
CA GLU A 103 1.73 6.29 -3.87
C GLU A 103 2.28 4.91 -3.49
N GLN A 104 1.78 3.84 -4.12
CA GLN A 104 2.26 2.48 -3.88
C GLN A 104 3.72 2.31 -4.28
N CYS A 105 4.19 3.00 -5.31
CA CYS A 105 5.60 2.97 -5.73
C CYS A 105 6.56 3.44 -4.64
N VAL A 106 6.16 4.42 -3.83
CA VAL A 106 7.04 4.99 -2.80
C VAL A 106 6.91 4.28 -1.45
N VAL A 107 5.87 3.48 -1.27
CA VAL A 107 5.72 2.62 -0.09
C VAL A 107 6.52 1.33 -0.28
#